data_b3c5773cfe64835c9c472be684b0fcaf
#
_entry.id   b3c5773cfe64835c9c472be684b0fcaf
#
_cell.length_a   1.000
_cell.length_b   1.000
_cell.length_c   1.000
_cell.angle_alpha   90.00
_cell.angle_beta   90.00
_cell.angle_gamma   90.00
#
_symmetry.space_group_name_H-M   'P 1'
#
loop_
_entity.id
_entity.type
_entity.pdbx_description
1 polymer ?
#
loop_
_entity_poly.entity_id
_entity_poly.type
_entity_poly.pdbx_seq_one_letter_code
_entity_poly.pdbx_strand_id
1 'polypeptide(L)'
;MKKAFSIYNQDQHLYPLVISMPHSGTQLTQKMKDNLIEGVILPNMDWYIPLVYDFLKEMNITVIENHMSRYVIDPNRSLKDNHDTSYKTNLIYRQTTLGYPMYQKDLLEDEINERIELF
;
A
#
# COMPACT_ATOMS: atom_id res chain seq x y z
N MET A 1 12.73 -10.13 2.36
CA MET A 1 11.39 -9.50 2.32
C MET A 1 10.86 -9.55 0.89
N LYS A 2 9.58 -9.81 0.74
CA LYS A 2 8.95 -9.78 -0.58
C LYS A 2 8.99 -8.36 -1.15
N LYS A 3 9.02 -8.23 -2.48
CA LYS A 3 8.98 -6.93 -3.14
C LYS A 3 7.72 -6.15 -2.73
N ALA A 4 7.88 -4.84 -2.57
CA ALA A 4 6.75 -3.96 -2.27
C ALA A 4 5.77 -3.86 -3.44
N PHE A 5 6.26 -3.91 -4.67
CA PHE A 5 5.44 -3.85 -5.87
C PHE A 5 6.09 -4.60 -7.03
N SER A 6 5.32 -4.84 -8.07
CA SER A 6 5.79 -5.39 -9.34
C SER A 6 5.33 -4.53 -10.51
N ILE A 7 6.15 -4.47 -11.55
CA ILE A 7 5.82 -3.82 -12.82
C ILE A 7 5.83 -4.91 -13.90
N TYR A 8 4.72 -5.06 -14.60
CA TYR A 8 4.57 -6.01 -15.71
C TYR A 8 4.57 -5.27 -17.03
N ASN A 9 5.18 -5.85 -18.04
CA ASN A 9 5.22 -5.31 -19.41
C ASN A 9 5.76 -3.86 -19.46
N GLN A 10 6.80 -3.57 -18.70
CA GLN A 10 7.38 -2.24 -18.59
C GLN A 10 7.82 -1.66 -19.92
N ASP A 11 8.33 -2.48 -20.83
CA ASP A 11 8.94 -2.05 -22.09
C ASP A 11 8.00 -2.16 -23.30
N GLN A 12 6.70 -2.39 -23.06
CA GLN A 12 5.74 -2.46 -24.15
C GLN A 12 5.50 -1.09 -24.78
N HIS A 13 5.24 -1.06 -26.09
CA HIS A 13 4.98 0.16 -26.87
C HIS A 13 3.66 0.11 -27.65
N LEU A 14 2.84 -0.92 -27.43
CA LEU A 14 1.59 -1.13 -28.15
C LEU A 14 0.46 -0.22 -27.67
N TYR A 15 0.43 0.06 -26.37
CA TYR A 15 -0.64 0.82 -25.73
C TYR A 15 -0.07 2.02 -24.96
N PRO A 16 -0.57 3.24 -25.20
CA PRO A 16 -0.20 4.41 -24.41
C PRO A 16 -0.96 4.43 -23.06
N LEU A 17 -0.83 3.35 -22.29
CA LEU A 17 -1.63 3.10 -21.10
C LEU A 17 -0.80 2.40 -20.04
N VAL A 18 -0.89 2.90 -18.81
CA VAL A 18 -0.35 2.26 -17.60
C VAL A 18 -1.50 2.06 -16.63
N ILE A 19 -1.68 0.85 -16.15
CA ILE A 19 -2.66 0.51 -15.12
C ILE A 19 -1.94 0.42 -13.78
N SER A 20 -2.42 1.14 -12.79
CA SER A 20 -1.89 1.09 -11.43
C SER A 20 -2.92 0.50 -10.47
N MET A 21 -2.47 -0.41 -9.63
CA MET A 21 -3.26 -1.01 -8.54
C MET A 21 -2.61 -0.67 -7.19
N PRO A 22 -2.77 0.58 -6.70
CA PRO A 22 -2.05 1.04 -5.51
C PRO A 22 -2.52 0.41 -4.21
N HIS A 23 -3.77 -0.05 -4.15
CA HIS A 23 -4.37 -0.59 -2.93
C HIS A 23 -4.63 -2.11 -3.00
N SER A 24 -3.99 -2.80 -3.94
CA SER A 24 -4.17 -4.24 -4.15
C SER A 24 -3.43 -5.12 -3.15
N GLY A 25 -2.44 -4.59 -2.45
CA GLY A 25 -1.59 -5.36 -1.55
C GLY A 25 -2.23 -5.63 -0.19
N THR A 26 -1.82 -6.74 0.40
CA THR A 26 -2.32 -7.19 1.72
C THR A 26 -1.20 -7.46 2.72
N GLN A 27 0.06 -7.36 2.29
CA GLN A 27 1.20 -7.66 3.14
C GLN A 27 1.45 -6.54 4.15
N LEU A 28 1.78 -6.93 5.38
CA LEU A 28 2.15 -6.03 6.47
C LEU A 28 3.61 -6.26 6.86
N THR A 29 4.28 -5.23 7.36
CA THR A 29 5.61 -5.40 7.96
C THR A 29 5.50 -6.10 9.31
N GLN A 30 6.57 -6.75 9.76
CA GLN A 30 6.56 -7.41 11.07
C GLN A 30 6.42 -6.40 12.21
N LYS A 31 7.11 -5.26 12.14
CA LYS A 31 6.98 -4.19 13.12
C LYS A 31 5.55 -3.68 13.24
N MET A 32 4.86 -3.55 12.11
CA MET A 32 3.46 -3.15 12.09
C MET A 32 2.58 -4.20 12.77
N LYS A 33 2.74 -5.48 12.43
CA LYS A 33 1.98 -6.57 13.07
C LYS A 33 2.15 -6.58 14.59
N ASP A 34 3.37 -6.35 15.06
CA ASP A 34 3.69 -6.37 16.48
C ASP A 34 3.08 -5.19 17.25
N ASN A 35 2.82 -4.08 16.56
CA ASN A 35 2.30 -2.84 17.16
C ASN A 35 0.80 -2.61 16.91
N LEU A 36 0.15 -3.44 16.13
CA LEU A 36 -1.30 -3.31 15.92
C LEU A 36 -2.08 -3.60 17.20
N ILE A 37 -3.13 -2.82 17.41
CA ILE A 37 -4.10 -3.09 18.48
C ILE A 37 -4.80 -4.42 18.16
N GLU A 38 -4.91 -5.29 19.18
CA GLU A 38 -5.59 -6.58 19.03
C GLU A 38 -7.03 -6.39 18.52
N GLY A 39 -7.40 -7.18 17.51
CA GLY A 39 -8.73 -7.14 16.94
C GLY A 39 -8.99 -5.99 15.97
N VAL A 40 -8.00 -5.13 15.67
CA VAL A 40 -8.17 -4.06 14.70
C VAL A 40 -8.46 -4.65 13.31
N ILE A 41 -9.44 -4.07 12.63
CA ILE A 41 -9.81 -4.42 11.26
C ILE A 41 -9.26 -3.35 10.33
N LEU A 42 -8.61 -3.76 9.23
CA LEU A 42 -8.04 -2.88 8.21
C LEU A 42 -8.91 -2.93 6.95
N PRO A 43 -9.98 -2.12 6.87
CA PRO A 43 -10.90 -2.14 5.74
C PRO A 43 -10.35 -1.39 4.51
N ASN A 44 -11.08 -1.46 3.39
CA ASN A 44 -10.77 -0.71 2.16
C ASN A 44 -9.45 -1.09 1.50
N MET A 45 -9.06 -2.35 1.59
CA MET A 45 -8.08 -2.95 0.70
C MET A 45 -8.81 -3.52 -0.51
N ASP A 46 -8.21 -3.39 -1.69
CA ASP A 46 -8.80 -3.86 -2.94
C ASP A 46 -8.52 -5.36 -3.12
N TRP A 47 -9.29 -6.19 -2.41
CA TRP A 47 -9.15 -7.64 -2.43
C TRP A 47 -9.36 -8.20 -3.83
N TYR A 48 -8.50 -9.13 -4.24
CA TYR A 48 -8.60 -9.88 -5.50
C TYR A 48 -8.50 -9.04 -6.78
N ILE A 49 -8.23 -7.73 -6.70
CA ILE A 49 -8.07 -6.88 -7.89
C ILE A 49 -6.98 -7.41 -8.83
N PRO A 50 -5.79 -7.81 -8.35
CA PRO A 50 -4.76 -8.37 -9.24
C PRO A 50 -5.24 -9.63 -9.98
N LEU A 51 -6.05 -10.46 -9.33
CA LEU A 51 -6.60 -11.68 -9.94
C LEU A 51 -7.66 -11.35 -10.99
N VAL A 52 -8.56 -10.42 -10.68
CA VAL A 52 -9.63 -9.97 -11.60
C VAL A 52 -9.05 -9.36 -12.87
N TYR A 53 -7.97 -8.58 -12.75
CA TYR A 53 -7.35 -7.87 -13.86
C TYR A 53 -6.09 -8.57 -14.41
N ASP A 54 -5.88 -9.84 -14.09
CA ASP A 54 -4.68 -10.59 -14.52
C ASP A 54 -4.55 -10.66 -16.05
N PHE A 55 -5.68 -10.65 -16.77
CA PHE A 55 -5.71 -10.65 -18.23
C PHE A 55 -4.97 -9.45 -18.87
N LEU A 56 -4.82 -8.33 -18.14
CA LEU A 56 -4.10 -7.15 -18.64
C LEU A 56 -2.63 -7.45 -18.92
N LYS A 57 -2.03 -8.35 -18.14
CA LYS A 57 -0.63 -8.78 -18.33
C LYS A 57 -0.46 -9.54 -19.63
N GLU A 58 -1.44 -10.36 -20.00
CA GLU A 58 -1.45 -11.12 -21.28
C GLU A 58 -1.70 -10.21 -22.49
N MET A 59 -2.36 -9.08 -22.28
CA MET A 59 -2.58 -8.06 -23.31
C MET A 59 -1.36 -7.16 -23.56
N ASN A 60 -0.23 -7.39 -22.90
CA ASN A 60 0.97 -6.55 -22.94
C ASN A 60 0.74 -5.10 -22.48
N ILE A 61 -0.25 -4.86 -21.65
CA ILE A 61 -0.46 -3.57 -21.00
C ILE A 61 0.48 -3.46 -19.80
N THR A 62 1.10 -2.30 -19.63
CA THR A 62 1.95 -2.05 -18.47
C THR A 62 1.08 -1.98 -17.22
N VAL A 63 1.40 -2.81 -16.22
CA VAL A 63 0.66 -2.90 -14.95
C VAL A 63 1.61 -2.71 -13.78
N ILE A 64 1.28 -1.81 -12.86
CA ILE A 64 1.98 -1.62 -11.58
C ILE A 64 1.07 -2.19 -10.49
N GLU A 65 1.53 -3.24 -9.84
CA GLU A 65 0.79 -3.96 -8.80
C GLU A 65 1.48 -3.79 -7.45
N ASN A 66 0.78 -3.20 -6.47
CA ASN A 66 1.29 -3.07 -5.11
C ASN A 66 1.02 -4.35 -4.32
N HIS A 67 2.03 -4.83 -3.60
CA HIS A 67 1.95 -6.03 -2.74
C HIS A 67 1.77 -5.71 -1.27
N MET A 68 2.22 -4.53 -0.84
CA MET A 68 2.05 -4.08 0.54
C MET A 68 0.66 -3.49 0.75
N SER A 69 0.09 -3.71 1.94
CA SER A 69 -1.16 -3.06 2.32
C SER A 69 -1.01 -1.53 2.29
N ARG A 70 -2.07 -0.83 1.86
CA ARG A 70 -2.12 0.63 1.95
C ARG A 70 -1.90 1.17 3.36
N TYR A 71 -2.12 0.33 4.37
CA TYR A 71 -1.91 0.70 5.77
C TYR A 71 -0.45 0.67 6.19
N VAL A 72 0.41 0.01 5.44
CA VAL A 72 1.87 0.11 5.63
C VAL A 72 2.35 1.47 5.14
N ILE A 73 2.05 1.77 3.90
CA ILE A 73 2.31 3.05 3.23
C ILE A 73 1.37 3.13 2.02
N ASP A 74 0.73 4.26 1.83
CA ASP A 74 -0.21 4.45 0.72
C ASP A 74 0.50 5.07 -0.48
N PRO A 75 0.77 4.30 -1.54
CA PRO A 75 1.47 4.83 -2.72
C PRO A 75 0.66 5.86 -3.51
N ASN A 76 -0.61 6.05 -3.17
CA ASN A 76 -1.49 7.07 -3.77
C ASN A 76 -1.55 8.34 -2.92
N ARG A 77 -0.49 8.65 -2.16
CA ARG A 77 -0.38 9.84 -1.31
C ARG A 77 0.96 10.55 -1.55
N SER A 78 1.06 11.79 -1.08
CA SER A 78 2.31 12.54 -1.10
C SER A 78 3.35 11.87 -0.20
N LEU A 79 4.63 11.94 -0.60
CA LEU A 79 5.75 11.44 0.21
C LEU A 79 5.88 12.15 1.57
N LYS A 80 5.25 13.30 1.72
CA LYS A 80 5.29 14.07 2.96
C LYS A 80 4.29 13.51 3.96
N ASP A 81 4.80 12.89 5.02
CA ASP A 81 3.97 12.45 6.14
C ASP A 81 3.62 13.65 7.02
N ASN A 82 2.35 13.87 7.25
CA ASN A 82 1.84 15.04 7.99
C ASN A 82 1.75 14.80 9.50
N HIS A 83 2.07 13.60 9.98
CA HIS A 83 1.91 13.19 11.39
C HIS A 83 0.49 13.40 11.95
N ASP A 84 -0.48 13.55 11.06
CA ASP A 84 -1.89 13.67 11.40
C ASP A 84 -2.50 12.29 11.62
N THR A 85 -3.65 12.23 12.26
CA THR A 85 -4.42 11.00 12.44
C THR A 85 -5.31 10.66 11.24
N SER A 86 -5.58 11.66 10.39
CA SER A 86 -6.48 11.50 9.24
C SER A 86 -5.90 10.56 8.17
N TYR A 87 -6.67 9.55 7.79
CA TYR A 87 -6.31 8.67 6.68
C TYR A 87 -6.39 9.38 5.31
N LYS A 88 -7.09 10.50 5.23
CA LYS A 88 -7.37 11.17 3.95
C LYS A 88 -6.14 11.81 3.32
N THR A 89 -5.20 12.24 4.12
CA THR A 89 -4.05 13.02 3.67
C THR A 89 -2.71 12.38 3.98
N ASN A 90 -2.65 11.46 4.92
CA ASN A 90 -1.39 10.87 5.36
C ASN A 90 -0.90 9.75 4.45
N LEU A 91 0.38 9.76 4.20
CA LEU A 91 1.11 8.68 3.52
C LEU A 91 1.06 7.40 4.35
N ILE A 92 1.24 7.51 5.66
CA ILE A 92 1.21 6.42 6.62
C ILE A 92 0.07 6.67 7.61
N TYR A 93 -0.89 5.77 7.63
CA TYR A 93 -2.09 5.91 8.45
C TYR A 93 -1.81 5.55 9.91
N ARG A 94 -2.38 6.31 10.84
CA ARG A 94 -2.46 5.97 12.27
C ARG A 94 -3.85 5.52 12.68
N GLN A 95 -4.84 5.77 11.83
CA GLN A 95 -6.21 5.34 12.00
C GLN A 95 -6.67 4.56 10.78
N THR A 96 -7.62 3.65 10.97
CA THR A 96 -8.31 2.99 9.86
C THR A 96 -9.16 4.00 9.09
N THR A 97 -9.62 3.62 7.90
CA THR A 97 -10.54 4.45 7.11
C THR A 97 -11.89 4.68 7.80
N LEU A 98 -12.20 3.90 8.84
CA LEU A 98 -13.37 4.10 9.70
C LEU A 98 -13.08 4.96 10.93
N GLY A 99 -11.84 5.44 11.09
CA GLY A 99 -11.45 6.33 12.17
C GLY A 99 -11.02 5.65 13.47
N TYR A 100 -10.82 4.33 13.46
CA TYR A 100 -10.33 3.60 14.63
C TYR A 100 -8.81 3.65 14.73
N PRO A 101 -8.23 3.88 15.93
CA PRO A 101 -6.79 3.85 16.10
C PRO A 101 -6.23 2.46 15.77
N MET A 102 -5.04 2.41 15.18
CA MET A 102 -4.43 1.17 14.71
C MET A 102 -3.35 0.63 15.63
N TYR A 103 -2.59 1.50 16.28
CA TYR A 103 -1.36 1.13 16.95
C TYR A 103 -1.44 1.27 18.46
N GLN A 104 -0.74 0.37 19.17
CA GLN A 104 -0.59 0.42 20.63
C GLN A 104 0.33 1.56 21.04
N LYS A 105 1.38 1.83 20.24
CA LYS A 105 2.38 2.87 20.46
C LYS A 105 2.53 3.71 19.21
N ASP A 106 2.88 4.98 19.37
CA ASP A 106 3.17 5.86 18.25
C ASP A 106 4.32 5.30 17.40
N LEU A 107 4.22 5.53 16.08
CA LEU A 107 5.27 5.13 15.15
C LEU A 107 6.51 5.99 15.36
N LEU A 108 7.66 5.34 15.41
CA LEU A 108 8.95 6.02 15.49
C LEU A 108 9.37 6.53 14.11
N GLU A 109 10.14 7.60 14.09
CA GLU A 109 10.66 8.21 12.86
C GLU A 109 11.45 7.22 12.00
N ASP A 110 12.24 6.34 12.63
CA ASP A 110 13.00 5.30 11.93
C ASP A 110 12.09 4.33 11.18
N GLU A 111 10.97 3.93 11.80
CA GLU A 111 10.00 3.04 11.15
C GLU A 111 9.29 3.73 9.98
N ILE A 112 8.95 5.00 10.12
CA ILE A 112 8.37 5.80 9.05
C ILE A 112 9.33 5.85 7.85
N ASN A 113 10.59 6.12 8.08
CA ASN A 113 11.62 6.15 7.04
C ASN A 113 11.80 4.78 6.37
N GLU A 114 11.82 3.70 7.14
CA GLU A 114 11.89 2.34 6.61
C GLU A 114 10.73 2.04 5.66
N ARG A 115 9.53 2.46 6.00
CA ARG A 115 8.35 2.27 5.13
C ARG A 115 8.44 3.10 3.85
N ILE A 116 8.92 4.33 3.93
CA ILE A 116 9.13 5.18 2.76
C ILE A 116 10.15 4.53 1.81
N GLU A 117 11.20 3.93 2.33
CA GLU A 117 12.24 3.26 1.54
C GLU A 117 11.77 1.98 0.83
N LEU A 118 10.58 1.43 1.17
CA LEU A 118 10.02 0.29 0.46
C LEU A 118 9.64 0.62 -1.00
N PHE A 119 9.42 1.86 -1.30
CA PHE A 119 9.09 2.37 -2.63
C PHE A 119 10.12 3.40 -3.07
#